data_b935d49d29eeef1ba14c299a8a805428
#
_entry.id   b935d49d29eeef1ba14c299a8a805428
#
_cell.length_a   1.000
_cell.length_b   1.000
_cell.length_c   1.000
_cell.angle_alpha   90.00
_cell.angle_beta   90.00
_cell.angle_gamma   90.00
#
_symmetry.space_group_name_H-M   'P 1'
#
loop_
_entity.id
_entity.type
_entity.pdbx_description
1 polymer ?
#
loop_
_entity_poly.entity_id
_entity_poly.type
_entity_poly.pdbx_seq_one_letter_code
_entity_poly.pdbx_strand_id
1 'polypeptide(L)'
;MNQNGKNRIINRDISMEMRESYIDYAMSVIVARALPDIRDGLKPVHRKILYTMHQLGLTHSAKFFKSAAIVGDAMGKYHPHGNVSVYDAMVRMAQDFAMRYPLVDGQGNWGSLDGDSAAAERYTEARMTSIAEQMLADIQKE
;
A
#
# COMPACT_ATOMS: atom_id res chain seq x y z
N MET A 1 40.37 -18.52 -13.96
CA MET A 1 39.94 -17.14 -13.74
C MET A 1 38.46 -16.91 -13.91
N ASN A 2 37.88 -17.43 -14.95
CA ASN A 2 36.43 -17.25 -15.20
C ASN A 2 35.54 -17.96 -14.20
N GLN A 3 35.99 -19.05 -13.62
CA GLN A 3 35.19 -19.74 -12.60
C GLN A 3 35.11 -18.99 -11.27
N ASN A 4 36.17 -18.29 -10.92
CA ASN A 4 36.16 -17.46 -9.72
C ASN A 4 35.26 -16.25 -9.86
N GLY A 5 35.15 -15.70 -11.06
CA GLY A 5 34.25 -14.61 -11.33
C GLY A 5 32.78 -15.02 -11.26
N LYS A 6 32.47 -16.20 -11.83
CA LYS A 6 31.09 -16.71 -11.76
C LYS A 6 30.71 -17.10 -10.34
N ASN A 7 31.62 -17.74 -9.61
CA ASN A 7 31.36 -18.08 -8.22
C ASN A 7 31.22 -16.83 -7.36
N ARG A 8 31.95 -15.80 -7.68
CA ARG A 8 31.86 -14.51 -6.98
C ARG A 8 30.51 -13.86 -7.24
N ILE A 9 29.99 -13.94 -8.47
CA ILE A 9 28.66 -13.42 -8.82
C ILE A 9 27.59 -14.24 -8.11
N ILE A 10 27.69 -15.56 -8.11
CA ILE A 10 26.76 -16.44 -7.40
C ILE A 10 26.82 -16.23 -5.89
N ASN A 11 28.01 -16.12 -5.33
CA ASN A 11 28.21 -15.83 -3.91
C ASN A 11 27.69 -14.43 -3.55
N ARG A 12 27.78 -13.49 -4.47
CA ARG A 12 27.18 -12.18 -4.31
C ARG A 12 25.67 -12.26 -4.26
N ASP A 13 25.05 -13.13 -5.10
CA ASP A 13 23.61 -13.36 -5.07
C ASP A 13 23.17 -14.06 -3.77
N ILE A 14 23.97 -14.98 -3.24
CA ILE A 14 23.58 -15.79 -2.09
C ILE A 14 24.04 -15.19 -0.75
N SER A 15 25.21 -14.58 -0.70
CA SER A 15 25.72 -14.01 0.57
C SER A 15 25.93 -12.52 0.52
N MET A 16 26.74 -12.01 -0.41
CA MET A 16 27.04 -10.59 -0.49
C MET A 16 25.90 -9.81 -1.15
N GLU A 17 25.32 -10.33 -2.21
CA GLU A 17 24.21 -9.66 -2.86
C GLU A 17 22.94 -9.76 -2.04
N MET A 18 22.71 -10.84 -1.32
CA MET A 18 21.63 -10.90 -0.33
C MET A 18 21.86 -9.89 0.78
N ARG A 19 23.09 -9.70 1.23
CA ARG A 19 23.42 -8.71 2.26
C ARG A 19 23.26 -7.30 1.72
N GLU A 20 23.81 -7.00 0.54
CA GLU A 20 23.64 -5.71 -0.11
C GLU A 20 22.19 -5.46 -0.46
N SER A 21 21.52 -6.46 -1.00
CA SER A 21 20.09 -6.37 -1.32
C SER A 21 19.22 -6.20 -0.09
N TYR A 22 19.61 -6.81 1.03
CA TYR A 22 18.91 -6.63 2.29
C TYR A 22 19.08 -5.21 2.82
N ILE A 23 20.30 -4.66 2.74
CA ILE A 23 20.57 -3.28 3.14
C ILE A 23 19.83 -2.32 2.20
N ASP A 24 19.92 -2.55 0.88
CA ASP A 24 19.23 -1.76 -0.11
C ASP A 24 17.71 -1.87 0.05
N TYR A 25 17.22 -3.06 0.36
CA TYR A 25 15.80 -3.28 0.65
C TYR A 25 15.37 -2.53 1.92
N ALA A 26 16.15 -2.61 2.99
CA ALA A 26 15.84 -1.90 4.22
C ALA A 26 15.85 -0.39 4.01
N MET A 27 16.83 0.13 3.29
CA MET A 27 16.89 1.55 2.93
C MET A 27 15.74 1.94 2.00
N SER A 28 15.44 1.09 1.01
CA SER A 28 14.32 1.30 0.09
C SER A 28 12.98 1.32 0.83
N VAL A 29 12.80 0.47 1.83
CA VAL A 29 11.58 0.45 2.65
C VAL A 29 11.47 1.73 3.46
N ILE A 30 12.56 2.21 4.05
CA ILE A 30 12.57 3.46 4.81
C ILE A 30 12.29 4.65 3.90
N VAL A 31 12.97 4.73 2.75
CA VAL A 31 12.78 5.81 1.76
C VAL A 31 11.39 5.72 1.13
N ALA A 32 10.96 4.52 0.75
CA ALA A 32 9.68 4.31 0.10
C ALA A 32 8.48 4.56 1.02
N ARG A 33 8.64 4.45 2.34
CA ARG A 33 7.62 4.89 3.30
C ARG A 33 7.45 6.39 3.33
N ALA A 34 8.54 7.12 3.11
CA ALA A 34 8.55 8.56 3.17
C ALA A 34 8.20 9.20 1.83
N LEU A 35 8.56 8.57 0.71
CA LEU A 35 8.46 9.15 -0.62
C LEU A 35 7.46 8.39 -1.50
N PRO A 36 6.52 9.11 -2.15
CA PRO A 36 5.65 8.49 -3.14
C PRO A 36 6.44 8.11 -4.39
N ASP A 37 5.93 7.14 -5.15
CA ASP A 37 6.50 6.78 -6.44
C ASP A 37 6.29 7.91 -7.45
N ILE A 38 7.28 8.13 -8.30
CA ILE A 38 7.24 9.17 -9.31
C ILE A 38 6.10 8.95 -10.31
N ARG A 39 5.78 7.69 -10.62
CA ARG A 39 4.81 7.35 -11.67
C ARG A 39 3.37 7.59 -11.25
N ASP A 40 3.00 7.26 -10.05
CA ASP A 40 1.61 7.28 -9.58
C ASP A 40 1.38 8.09 -8.30
N GLY A 41 2.45 8.56 -7.67
CA GLY A 41 2.36 9.34 -6.44
C GLY A 41 2.00 8.51 -5.21
N LEU A 42 2.00 7.19 -5.31
CA LEU A 42 1.60 6.30 -4.22
C LEU A 42 2.81 5.78 -3.46
N LYS A 43 2.68 5.76 -2.15
CA LYS A 43 3.62 5.04 -1.29
C LYS A 43 3.30 3.53 -1.35
N PRO A 44 4.27 2.66 -1.04
CA PRO A 44 4.04 1.21 -1.08
C PRO A 44 2.85 0.74 -0.25
N VAL A 45 2.60 1.33 0.92
CA VAL A 45 1.46 0.96 1.74
C VAL A 45 0.12 1.26 1.02
N HIS A 46 0.04 2.35 0.30
CA HIS A 46 -1.16 2.70 -0.47
C HIS A 46 -1.43 1.67 -1.57
N ARG A 47 -0.40 1.26 -2.29
CA ARG A 47 -0.52 0.24 -3.34
C ARG A 47 -0.97 -1.09 -2.77
N LYS A 48 -0.41 -1.49 -1.64
CA LYS A 48 -0.78 -2.74 -0.98
C LYS A 48 -2.23 -2.75 -0.56
N ILE A 49 -2.73 -1.65 -0.04
CA ILE A 49 -4.13 -1.49 0.32
C ILE A 49 -5.01 -1.59 -0.92
N LEU A 50 -4.71 -0.83 -1.96
CA LEU A 50 -5.49 -0.83 -3.20
C LEU A 50 -5.45 -2.20 -3.89
N TYR A 51 -4.31 -2.85 -3.90
CA TYR A 51 -4.18 -4.19 -4.46
C TYR A 51 -5.00 -5.22 -3.67
N THR A 52 -4.98 -5.12 -2.34
CA THR A 52 -5.82 -5.95 -1.48
C THR A 52 -7.31 -5.74 -1.80
N MET A 53 -7.73 -4.49 -1.92
CA MET A 53 -9.11 -4.17 -2.29
C MET A 53 -9.46 -4.72 -3.67
N HIS A 54 -8.54 -4.64 -4.62
CA HIS A 54 -8.72 -5.21 -5.95
C HIS A 54 -8.90 -6.74 -5.88
N GLN A 55 -8.08 -7.43 -5.12
CA GLN A 55 -8.19 -8.88 -4.94
C GLN A 55 -9.51 -9.30 -4.28
N LEU A 56 -10.02 -8.46 -3.39
CA LEU A 56 -11.31 -8.68 -2.74
C LEU A 56 -12.50 -8.29 -3.62
N GLY A 57 -12.25 -7.78 -4.82
CA GLY A 57 -13.31 -7.36 -5.73
C GLY A 57 -14.05 -6.10 -5.30
N LEU A 58 -13.40 -5.23 -4.53
CA LEU A 58 -14.02 -4.01 -3.99
C LEU A 58 -13.94 -2.86 -4.98
N THR A 59 -14.58 -3.01 -6.12
CA THR A 59 -14.68 -1.98 -7.15
C THR A 59 -15.57 -0.82 -6.68
N HIS A 60 -15.57 0.28 -7.44
CA HIS A 60 -16.39 1.45 -7.11
C HIS A 60 -17.90 1.16 -7.12
N SER A 61 -18.32 0.11 -7.80
CA SER A 61 -19.72 -0.34 -7.84
C SER A 61 -20.04 -1.49 -6.89
N ALA A 62 -19.03 -2.02 -6.19
CA ALA A 62 -19.24 -3.09 -5.23
C ALA A 62 -19.88 -2.55 -3.95
N LYS A 63 -20.38 -3.45 -3.13
CA LYS A 63 -20.84 -3.08 -1.78
C LYS A 63 -19.63 -2.66 -0.93
N PHE A 64 -19.87 -1.75 -0.01
CA PHE A 64 -18.85 -1.39 0.97
C PHE A 64 -18.48 -2.61 1.82
N PHE A 65 -17.22 -2.67 2.18
CA PHE A 65 -16.64 -3.79 2.93
C PHE A 65 -15.98 -3.25 4.20
N LYS A 66 -15.97 -4.02 5.26
CA LYS A 66 -15.44 -3.58 6.55
C LYS A 66 -13.97 -3.22 6.44
N SER A 67 -13.61 -2.03 6.89
CA SER A 67 -12.23 -1.56 6.89
C SER A 67 -11.30 -2.49 7.66
N ALA A 68 -11.75 -3.01 8.81
CA ALA A 68 -10.96 -3.94 9.61
C ALA A 68 -10.58 -5.21 8.83
N ALA A 69 -11.46 -5.72 7.99
CA ALA A 69 -11.17 -6.88 7.16
C ALA A 69 -10.17 -6.56 6.05
N ILE A 70 -10.28 -5.39 5.43
CA ILE A 70 -9.33 -4.92 4.42
C ILE A 70 -7.94 -4.75 5.03
N VAL A 71 -7.86 -4.09 6.17
CA VAL A 71 -6.59 -3.87 6.89
C VAL A 71 -5.97 -5.20 7.29
N GLY A 72 -6.75 -6.11 7.85
CA GLY A 72 -6.27 -7.43 8.24
C GLY A 72 -5.71 -8.23 7.07
N ASP A 73 -6.38 -8.20 5.93
CA ASP A 73 -5.93 -8.90 4.74
C ASP A 73 -4.65 -8.27 4.15
N ALA A 74 -4.58 -6.96 4.10
CA ALA A 74 -3.40 -6.23 3.63
C ALA A 74 -2.18 -6.52 4.50
N MET A 75 -2.35 -6.53 5.82
CA MET A 75 -1.27 -6.85 6.75
C MET A 75 -0.78 -8.28 6.59
N GLY A 76 -1.68 -9.22 6.48
CA GLY A 76 -1.35 -10.64 6.38
C GLY A 76 -0.57 -10.99 5.13
N LYS A 77 -0.80 -10.28 4.03
CA LYS A 77 -0.19 -10.58 2.73
C LYS A 77 1.02 -9.72 2.39
N TYR A 78 0.98 -8.45 2.74
CA TYR A 78 1.90 -7.49 2.12
C TYR A 78 2.63 -6.58 3.10
N HIS A 79 2.17 -6.48 4.34
CA HIS A 79 2.70 -5.45 5.22
C HIS A 79 2.91 -6.00 6.63
N PRO A 80 4.17 -6.18 7.09
CA PRO A 80 4.46 -6.78 8.39
C PRO A 80 4.30 -5.83 9.58
N HIS A 81 3.88 -4.60 9.35
CA HIS A 81 3.72 -3.61 10.40
C HIS A 81 2.29 -3.57 10.94
N GLY A 82 2.12 -2.94 12.09
CA GLY A 82 0.84 -2.93 12.80
C GLY A 82 -0.33 -2.34 12.01
N ASN A 83 -1.53 -2.77 12.35
CA ASN A 83 -2.78 -2.37 11.68
C ASN A 83 -3.06 -0.86 11.74
N VAL A 84 -2.56 -0.17 12.76
CA VAL A 84 -2.76 1.27 12.91
C VAL A 84 -2.17 2.04 11.73
N SER A 85 -0.94 1.71 11.32
CA SER A 85 -0.29 2.41 10.21
C SER A 85 -0.98 2.12 8.87
N VAL A 86 -1.48 0.92 8.67
CA VAL A 86 -2.22 0.54 7.46
C VAL A 86 -3.56 1.27 7.41
N TYR A 87 -4.29 1.27 8.51
CA TYR A 87 -5.57 1.97 8.57
C TYR A 87 -5.40 3.48 8.42
N ASP A 88 -4.41 4.09 9.05
CA ASP A 88 -4.13 5.52 8.90
C ASP A 88 -3.86 5.89 7.44
N ALA A 89 -3.12 5.07 6.72
CA ALA A 89 -2.89 5.27 5.28
C ALA A 89 -4.19 5.17 4.49
N MET A 90 -5.05 4.21 4.83
CA MET A 90 -6.36 4.03 4.20
C MET A 90 -7.27 5.22 4.46
N VAL A 91 -7.26 5.75 5.69
CA VAL A 91 -8.00 6.95 6.06
C VAL A 91 -7.59 8.14 5.20
N ARG A 92 -6.29 8.35 5.01
CA ARG A 92 -5.79 9.44 4.16
C ARG A 92 -6.26 9.32 2.72
N MET A 93 -6.31 8.11 2.18
CA MET A 93 -6.78 7.87 0.82
C MET A 93 -8.28 8.13 0.66
N ALA A 94 -9.04 8.13 1.74
CA ALA A 94 -10.46 8.43 1.73
C ALA A 94 -10.78 9.91 1.96
N GLN A 95 -9.81 10.70 2.42
CA GLN A 95 -10.01 12.10 2.76
C GLN A 95 -9.78 12.99 1.55
N ASP A 96 -10.80 13.70 1.11
CA ASP A 96 -10.72 14.65 0.00
C ASP A 96 -9.85 15.88 0.32
N PHE A 97 -9.74 16.23 1.59
CA PHE A 97 -8.85 17.31 2.02
C PHE A 97 -7.39 16.89 2.13
N ALA A 98 -7.10 15.59 2.19
CA ALA A 98 -5.74 15.05 2.25
C ALA A 98 -5.21 14.67 0.87
N MET A 99 -6.08 14.32 -0.06
CA MET A 99 -5.73 13.93 -1.43
C MET A 99 -6.60 14.66 -2.43
N ARG A 100 -5.97 15.14 -3.52
CA ARG A 100 -6.70 15.82 -4.58
C ARG A 100 -7.81 14.95 -5.16
N TYR A 101 -7.51 13.65 -5.34
CA TYR A 101 -8.48 12.67 -5.81
C TYR A 101 -8.46 11.49 -4.84
N PRO A 102 -9.48 11.33 -4.00
CA PRO A 102 -9.53 10.19 -3.09
C PRO A 102 -9.51 8.87 -3.84
N LEU A 103 -8.74 7.93 -3.32
CA LEU A 103 -8.60 6.59 -3.91
C LEU A 103 -9.47 5.56 -3.20
N VAL A 104 -9.89 5.87 -1.99
CA VAL A 104 -10.80 5.07 -1.20
C VAL A 104 -12.13 5.82 -1.07
N ASP A 105 -13.20 5.13 -1.38
CA ASP A 105 -14.57 5.58 -1.12
C ASP A 105 -14.99 4.99 0.22
N GLY A 106 -15.18 5.85 1.20
CA GLY A 106 -15.46 5.43 2.57
C GLY A 106 -16.88 5.68 2.99
N GLN A 107 -17.42 4.78 3.80
CA GLN A 107 -18.70 4.95 4.47
C GLN A 107 -18.48 4.94 5.99
N GLY A 108 -19.07 5.92 6.66
CA GLY A 108 -18.88 6.14 8.09
C GLY A 108 -18.08 7.41 8.36
N ASN A 109 -17.54 7.52 9.56
CA ASN A 109 -16.76 8.69 9.96
C ASN A 109 -15.28 8.49 9.62
N TRP A 110 -14.81 9.20 8.60
CA TRP A 110 -13.43 9.18 8.12
C TRP A 110 -12.64 10.42 8.53
N GLY A 111 -13.13 11.14 9.53
CA GLY A 111 -12.47 12.34 10.01
C GLY A 111 -12.91 13.59 9.27
N SER A 112 -12.44 14.73 9.74
CA SER A 112 -12.75 16.03 9.13
C SER A 112 -11.55 16.95 9.12
N LEU A 113 -11.61 17.97 8.27
CA LEU A 113 -10.59 19.01 8.21
C LEU A 113 -10.48 19.80 9.53
N ASP A 114 -11.56 19.88 10.29
CA ASP A 114 -11.61 20.61 11.55
C ASP A 114 -10.94 19.87 12.72
N GLY A 115 -10.34 18.73 12.46
CA GLY A 115 -9.56 18.00 13.44
C GLY A 115 -10.24 16.79 14.06
N ASP A 116 -11.43 16.44 13.61
CA ASP A 116 -12.06 15.21 14.04
C ASP A 116 -11.30 14.00 13.49
N SER A 117 -10.97 13.07 14.37
CA SER A 117 -10.32 11.83 13.99
C SER A 117 -11.32 10.89 13.31
N ALA A 118 -10.81 10.02 12.42
CA ALA A 118 -11.61 8.95 11.88
C ALA A 118 -12.04 7.99 12.98
N ALA A 119 -13.21 7.38 12.81
CA ALA A 119 -13.63 6.29 13.68
C ALA A 119 -12.66 5.11 13.58
N ALA A 120 -12.65 4.23 14.57
CA ALA A 120 -11.84 3.03 14.54
C ALA A 120 -12.21 2.13 13.34
N GLU A 121 -11.28 1.33 12.88
CA GLU A 121 -11.44 0.51 11.68
C GLU A 121 -12.64 -0.43 11.71
N ARG A 122 -13.08 -0.83 12.90
CA ARG A 122 -14.25 -1.70 13.07
C ARG A 122 -15.58 -0.99 12.81
N TYR A 123 -15.58 0.33 12.72
CA TYR A 123 -16.79 1.13 12.52
C TYR A 123 -16.93 1.71 11.12
N THR A 124 -15.92 1.56 10.28
CA THR A 124 -15.94 2.13 8.94
C THR A 124 -15.97 1.04 7.87
N GLU A 125 -16.43 1.42 6.70
CA GLU A 125 -16.48 0.56 5.53
C GLU A 125 -15.86 1.29 4.35
N ALA A 126 -15.35 0.54 3.39
CA ALA A 126 -14.64 1.12 2.26
C ALA A 126 -14.76 0.28 1.00
N ARG A 127 -14.47 0.92 -0.11
CA ARG A 127 -14.28 0.32 -1.43
C ARG A 127 -13.36 1.24 -2.24
N MET A 128 -12.94 0.80 -3.41
CA MET A 128 -12.15 1.65 -4.30
C MET A 128 -13.02 2.72 -4.97
N THR A 129 -12.39 3.86 -5.26
CA THR A 129 -12.97 4.82 -6.20
C THR A 129 -12.71 4.38 -7.65
N SER A 130 -13.42 4.97 -8.59
CA SER A 130 -13.19 4.72 -10.02
C SER A 130 -11.76 5.06 -10.44
N ILE A 131 -11.21 6.15 -9.90
CA ILE A 131 -9.82 6.57 -10.17
C ILE A 131 -8.83 5.53 -9.68
N ALA A 132 -9.04 4.97 -8.50
CA ALA A 132 -8.17 3.92 -7.97
C ALA A 132 -8.14 2.68 -8.88
N GLU A 133 -9.29 2.28 -9.41
CA GLU A 133 -9.35 1.17 -10.37
C GLU A 133 -8.56 1.45 -11.63
N GLN A 134 -8.66 2.66 -12.17
CA GLN A 134 -7.90 3.06 -13.34
C GLN A 134 -6.39 3.04 -13.08
N MET A 135 -5.95 3.52 -11.93
CA MET A 135 -4.55 3.50 -11.55
C MET A 135 -4.01 2.07 -11.45
N LEU A 136 -4.77 1.15 -10.87
CA LEU A 136 -4.39 -0.25 -10.79
C LEU A 136 -4.32 -0.93 -12.16
N ALA A 137 -5.24 -0.62 -13.05
CA ALA A 137 -5.22 -1.14 -14.42
C ALA A 137 -3.94 -0.71 -15.15
N ASP A 138 -3.51 0.52 -14.97
CA ASP A 138 -2.27 1.03 -15.57
C ASP A 138 -1.03 0.37 -14.98
N ILE A 139 -1.01 0.15 -13.67
CA ILE A 139 0.08 -0.54 -12.97
C ILE A 139 0.21 -1.99 -13.44
N GLN A 140 -0.89 -2.68 -13.67
CA GLN A 140 -0.90 -4.07 -14.10
C GLN A 140 -0.40 -4.26 -15.54
N LYS A 141 -0.38 -3.21 -16.34
CA LYS A 141 0.13 -3.25 -17.71
C LYS A 141 1.66 -3.22 -17.78
N GLU A 142 2.32 -2.85 -16.73
CA GLU A 142 3.78 -2.85 -16.62
C GLU A 142 4.28 -4.14 -15.97
#